data_c0935344a38ea9f8ee0dc06d973e960c
#
_entry.id   c0935344a38ea9f8ee0dc06d973e960c
#
_cell.length_a   1.000
_cell.length_b   1.000
_cell.length_c   1.000
_cell.angle_alpha   90.00
_cell.angle_beta   90.00
_cell.angle_gamma   90.00
#
_symmetry.space_group_name_H-M   'P 1'
#
loop_
_entity.id
_entity.type
_entity.pdbx_description
1 polymer ?
#
loop_
_entity_poly.entity_id
_entity_poly.type
_entity_poly.pdbx_seq_one_letter_code
_entity_poly.pdbx_strand_id
1 'polypeptide(L)'
;MKVSHCIMPLWLFAAVSTVPAQDNMKAFPPAEAGMVRHVLQLPKQEDESLAKVELIVGKQVKIDPINTYFFSGQIESENIEGWGFTRYLVKQLGPMAGTLIGVDPDEPKVLRFITLGGEPFLIRYNSRLPVVVYVPEGAEVRFRIWNTTSESSSMKKG
;
A
#
# COMPACT_ATOMS: atom_id res chain seq x y z
N MET A 1 70.64 11.74 -6.70
CA MET A 1 69.44 11.22 -7.40
C MET A 1 68.45 10.69 -6.37
N LYS A 2 67.37 11.43 -6.09
CA LYS A 2 66.26 10.99 -5.19
C LYS A 2 65.11 10.51 -6.06
N VAL A 3 64.79 9.23 -5.97
CA VAL A 3 63.65 8.65 -6.65
C VAL A 3 62.44 8.78 -5.73
N SER A 4 61.47 9.60 -6.14
CA SER A 4 60.20 9.80 -5.41
C SER A 4 59.22 8.74 -5.85
N HIS A 5 58.80 7.84 -4.95
CA HIS A 5 57.75 6.87 -5.20
C HIS A 5 56.38 7.51 -4.95
N CYS A 6 55.64 7.72 -6.01
CA CYS A 6 54.25 8.17 -5.97
C CYS A 6 53.33 6.96 -5.71
N ILE A 7 52.79 6.86 -4.51
CA ILE A 7 51.81 5.84 -4.14
C ILE A 7 50.42 6.34 -4.53
N MET A 8 49.84 5.74 -5.55
CA MET A 8 48.49 6.01 -6.03
C MET A 8 47.48 5.21 -5.17
N PRO A 9 46.50 5.83 -4.54
CA PRO A 9 45.49 5.10 -3.76
C PRO A 9 44.52 4.39 -4.69
N LEU A 10 44.44 3.07 -4.55
CA LEU A 10 43.49 2.20 -5.23
C LEU A 10 42.11 2.37 -4.58
N TRP A 11 41.21 3.11 -5.24
CA TRP A 11 39.82 3.22 -4.80
C TRP A 11 39.08 1.92 -5.17
N LEU A 12 38.77 1.13 -4.13
CA LEU A 12 37.92 -0.07 -4.25
C LEU A 12 36.47 0.39 -4.36
N PHE A 13 35.92 0.43 -5.57
CA PHE A 13 34.50 0.60 -5.80
C PHE A 13 33.78 -0.69 -5.39
N ALA A 14 33.14 -0.67 -4.22
CA ALA A 14 32.21 -1.72 -3.85
C ALA A 14 30.98 -1.61 -4.77
N ALA A 15 30.84 -2.55 -5.69
CA ALA A 15 29.64 -2.69 -6.49
C ALA A 15 28.48 -3.09 -5.57
N VAL A 16 27.58 -2.17 -5.31
CA VAL A 16 26.29 -2.47 -4.65
C VAL A 16 25.46 -3.25 -5.65
N SER A 17 25.43 -4.57 -5.51
CA SER A 17 24.54 -5.45 -6.27
C SER A 17 23.11 -5.16 -5.86
N THR A 18 22.40 -4.33 -6.61
CA THR A 18 20.95 -4.20 -6.53
C THR A 18 20.36 -5.46 -7.13
N VAL A 19 19.93 -6.40 -6.27
CA VAL A 19 19.10 -7.54 -6.69
C VAL A 19 17.82 -6.97 -7.27
N PRO A 20 17.47 -7.23 -8.53
CA PRO A 20 16.32 -6.61 -9.14
C PRO A 20 15.03 -7.14 -8.53
N ALA A 21 14.19 -6.23 -8.04
CA ALA A 21 12.81 -6.49 -7.60
C ALA A 21 11.92 -7.08 -8.73
N GLN A 22 12.41 -7.11 -9.96
CA GLN A 22 11.72 -7.61 -11.15
C GLN A 22 11.44 -9.11 -11.15
N ASP A 23 12.21 -9.92 -10.43
CA ASP A 23 12.03 -11.39 -10.49
C ASP A 23 10.76 -11.85 -9.74
N ASN A 24 10.45 -11.20 -8.62
CA ASN A 24 9.25 -11.51 -7.83
C ASN A 24 7.94 -11.17 -8.57
N MET A 25 7.95 -10.24 -9.52
CA MET A 25 6.75 -9.85 -10.27
C MET A 25 6.26 -10.93 -11.24
N LYS A 26 7.08 -11.93 -11.57
CA LYS A 26 6.69 -13.09 -12.39
C LYS A 26 5.58 -13.93 -11.73
N ALA A 27 5.52 -13.92 -10.41
CA ALA A 27 4.49 -14.62 -9.65
C ALA A 27 3.10 -13.99 -9.79
N PHE A 28 3.03 -12.70 -10.08
CA PHE A 28 1.79 -11.94 -10.10
C PHE A 28 1.24 -11.84 -11.53
N PRO A 29 0.11 -12.46 -11.84
CA PRO A 29 -0.47 -12.42 -13.17
C PRO A 29 -0.83 -10.98 -13.59
N PRO A 30 -0.97 -10.70 -14.89
CA PRO A 30 -1.55 -9.45 -15.36
C PRO A 30 -2.97 -9.29 -14.81
N ALA A 31 -3.46 -8.04 -14.74
CA ALA A 31 -4.85 -7.78 -14.36
C ALA A 31 -5.81 -8.37 -15.40
N GLU A 32 -6.93 -8.90 -14.93
CA GLU A 32 -8.03 -9.34 -15.78
C GLU A 32 -8.73 -8.14 -16.42
N ALA A 33 -9.55 -8.38 -17.44
CA ALA A 33 -10.33 -7.33 -18.10
C ALA A 33 -11.23 -6.59 -17.09
N GLY A 34 -11.23 -5.26 -17.13
CA GLY A 34 -11.95 -4.40 -16.18
C GLY A 34 -11.25 -4.20 -14.83
N MET A 35 -10.05 -4.77 -14.66
CA MET A 35 -9.25 -4.63 -13.45
C MET A 35 -7.93 -3.90 -13.73
N VAL A 36 -7.38 -3.26 -12.71
CA VAL A 36 -6.07 -2.60 -12.72
C VAL A 36 -5.20 -3.19 -11.61
N ARG A 37 -3.95 -3.48 -11.96
CA ARG A 37 -2.94 -3.96 -11.01
C ARG A 37 -2.08 -2.80 -10.52
N HIS A 38 -2.10 -2.55 -9.23
CA HIS A 38 -1.22 -1.60 -8.54
C HIS A 38 -0.10 -2.35 -7.83
N VAL A 39 1.11 -1.79 -7.86
CA VAL A 39 2.30 -2.38 -7.25
C VAL A 39 2.98 -1.34 -6.37
N LEU A 40 3.26 -1.71 -5.12
CA LEU A 40 4.04 -0.90 -4.19
C LEU A 40 5.28 -1.68 -3.78
N GLN A 41 6.46 -1.10 -4.02
CA GLN A 41 7.71 -1.59 -3.45
C GLN A 41 8.04 -0.75 -2.22
N LEU A 42 8.06 -1.41 -1.06
CA LEU A 42 8.38 -0.74 0.20
C LEU A 42 9.90 -0.54 0.33
N PRO A 43 10.37 0.59 0.84
CA PRO A 43 11.77 0.78 1.17
C PRO A 43 12.18 -0.13 2.35
N LYS A 44 13.43 -0.57 2.37
CA LYS A 44 13.97 -1.34 3.50
C LYS A 44 14.00 -0.47 4.75
N GLN A 45 13.51 -1.00 5.88
CA GLN A 45 13.61 -0.40 7.20
C GLN A 45 14.57 -1.20 8.08
N GLU A 46 15.06 -0.58 9.16
CA GLU A 46 15.96 -1.20 10.11
C GLU A 46 15.25 -2.34 10.87
N ASP A 47 14.04 -2.09 11.35
CA ASP A 47 13.17 -3.10 11.98
C ASP A 47 11.76 -3.04 11.37
N GLU A 48 11.50 -3.92 10.41
CA GLU A 48 10.21 -4.03 9.74
C GLU A 48 9.11 -4.62 10.64
N SER A 49 9.47 -5.24 11.77
CA SER A 49 8.48 -5.82 12.70
C SER A 49 7.69 -4.74 13.45
N LEU A 50 8.23 -3.52 13.54
CA LEU A 50 7.59 -2.36 14.16
C LEU A 50 6.65 -1.61 13.21
N ALA A 51 6.50 -2.08 11.97
CA ALA A 51 5.68 -1.41 10.97
C ALA A 51 4.58 -2.31 10.38
N LYS A 52 3.48 -1.68 9.98
CA LYS A 52 2.43 -2.27 9.15
C LYS A 52 2.09 -1.33 8.01
N VAL A 53 1.55 -1.88 6.95
CA VAL A 53 1.03 -1.12 5.82
C VAL A 53 -0.49 -1.21 5.83
N GLU A 54 -1.15 -0.07 5.83
CA GLU A 54 -2.60 0.02 5.59
C GLU A 54 -2.82 0.17 4.09
N LEU A 55 -3.65 -0.69 3.51
CA LEU A 55 -4.13 -0.56 2.15
C LEU A 55 -5.48 0.17 2.16
N ILE A 56 -5.57 1.25 1.39
CA ILE A 56 -6.74 2.13 1.33
C ILE A 56 -7.23 2.13 -0.12
N VAL A 57 -8.36 1.50 -0.37
CA VAL A 57 -8.96 1.45 -1.71
C VAL A 57 -10.19 2.33 -1.75
N GLY A 58 -10.35 3.10 -2.82
CA GLY A 58 -11.47 4.01 -2.97
C GLY A 58 -11.54 4.61 -4.37
N LYS A 59 -12.35 5.66 -4.49
CA LYS A 59 -12.55 6.38 -5.75
C LYS A 59 -12.80 7.86 -5.50
N GLN A 60 -12.35 8.71 -6.42
CA GLN A 60 -12.72 10.12 -6.43
C GLN A 60 -14.17 10.28 -6.85
N VAL A 61 -14.97 10.94 -6.01
CA VAL A 61 -16.40 11.18 -6.26
C VAL A 61 -16.72 12.64 -5.98
N LYS A 62 -17.54 13.23 -6.83
CA LYS A 62 -18.06 14.59 -6.64
C LYS A 62 -19.34 14.53 -5.81
N ILE A 63 -19.27 14.92 -4.56
CA ILE A 63 -20.34 14.80 -3.54
C ILE A 63 -20.47 16.07 -2.71
N ASP A 64 -21.50 16.13 -1.86
CA ASP A 64 -21.63 17.23 -0.89
C ASP A 64 -20.47 17.21 0.13
N PRO A 65 -20.13 18.36 0.73
CA PRO A 65 -19.01 18.44 1.69
C PRO A 65 -19.38 17.98 3.11
N ILE A 66 -20.66 17.76 3.41
CA ILE A 66 -21.20 17.60 4.79
C ILE A 66 -21.29 16.13 5.18
N ASN A 67 -21.88 15.30 4.30
CA ASN A 67 -22.08 13.89 4.60
C ASN A 67 -20.77 13.08 4.56
N THR A 68 -20.71 12.06 5.40
CA THR A 68 -19.64 11.04 5.33
C THR A 68 -20.10 9.90 4.45
N TYR A 69 -19.22 9.45 3.53
CA TYR A 69 -19.51 8.40 2.59
C TYR A 69 -18.47 7.29 2.61
N PHE A 70 -18.88 6.09 2.25
CA PHE A 70 -18.00 4.95 2.04
C PHE A 70 -18.61 4.01 0.99
N PHE A 71 -17.77 3.22 0.32
CA PHE A 71 -18.22 2.14 -0.54
C PHE A 71 -18.35 0.84 0.24
N SER A 72 -19.37 0.03 -0.07
CA SER A 72 -19.41 -1.36 0.36
C SER A 72 -18.40 -2.18 -0.45
N GLY A 73 -17.93 -3.26 0.16
CA GLY A 73 -16.92 -4.14 -0.42
C GLY A 73 -15.79 -4.41 0.58
N GLN A 74 -14.83 -5.20 0.17
CA GLN A 74 -13.70 -5.58 1.03
C GLN A 74 -12.44 -5.84 0.22
N ILE A 75 -11.29 -5.75 0.87
CA ILE A 75 -10.01 -6.22 0.35
C ILE A 75 -9.86 -7.68 0.75
N GLU A 76 -9.68 -8.57 -0.21
CA GLU A 76 -9.43 -9.99 0.00
C GLU A 76 -7.94 -10.28 -0.15
N SER A 77 -7.40 -11.17 0.71
CA SER A 77 -6.04 -11.69 0.60
C SER A 77 -6.08 -13.05 -0.08
N GLU A 78 -5.35 -13.23 -1.15
CA GLU A 78 -5.25 -14.49 -1.87
C GLU A 78 -3.79 -14.93 -1.99
N ASN A 79 -3.50 -16.17 -1.61
CA ASN A 79 -2.18 -16.75 -1.80
C ASN A 79 -2.02 -17.21 -3.25
N ILE A 80 -0.89 -16.85 -3.85
CA ILE A 80 -0.52 -17.31 -5.18
C ILE A 80 0.07 -18.71 -5.07
N GLU A 81 -0.62 -19.67 -5.66
CA GLU A 81 -0.22 -21.07 -5.63
C GLU A 81 1.19 -21.27 -6.22
N GLY A 82 1.98 -22.11 -5.56
CA GLY A 82 3.35 -22.42 -5.98
C GLY A 82 4.41 -21.37 -5.63
N TRP A 83 4.02 -20.15 -5.21
CA TRP A 83 4.96 -19.07 -4.90
C TRP A 83 4.99 -18.68 -3.41
N GLY A 84 3.92 -18.95 -2.67
CA GLY A 84 3.77 -18.52 -1.28
C GLY A 84 3.65 -17.00 -1.12
N PHE A 85 3.41 -16.26 -2.20
CA PHE A 85 3.17 -14.82 -2.19
C PHE A 85 1.68 -14.53 -2.03
N THR A 86 1.37 -13.37 -1.45
CA THR A 86 -0.02 -12.91 -1.28
C THR A 86 -0.28 -11.76 -2.24
N ARG A 87 -1.40 -11.83 -2.97
CA ARG A 87 -1.99 -10.70 -3.68
C ARG A 87 -3.22 -10.21 -2.95
N TYR A 88 -3.56 -8.96 -3.16
CA TYR A 88 -4.76 -8.34 -2.58
C TYR A 88 -5.73 -8.01 -3.70
N LEU A 89 -7.01 -8.31 -3.49
CA LEU A 89 -8.04 -8.18 -4.51
C LEU A 89 -9.25 -7.44 -3.95
N VAL A 90 -9.72 -6.43 -4.66
CA VAL A 90 -11.04 -5.84 -4.49
C VAL A 90 -11.85 -6.18 -5.74
N LYS A 91 -12.79 -7.10 -5.64
CA LYS A 91 -13.58 -7.56 -6.80
C LYS A 91 -14.44 -6.46 -7.38
N GLN A 92 -15.01 -5.62 -6.49
CA GLN A 92 -15.84 -4.49 -6.90
C GLN A 92 -15.90 -3.44 -5.77
N LEU A 93 -16.09 -2.19 -6.15
CA LEU A 93 -16.62 -1.16 -5.26
C LEU A 93 -18.14 -1.26 -5.35
N GLY A 94 -18.77 -1.74 -4.29
CA GLY A 94 -20.21 -1.89 -4.22
C GLY A 94 -20.93 -0.54 -4.06
N PRO A 95 -22.23 -0.53 -3.73
CA PRO A 95 -22.98 0.71 -3.52
C PRO A 95 -22.31 1.62 -2.49
N MET A 96 -22.37 2.92 -2.76
CA MET A 96 -21.94 3.94 -1.81
C MET A 96 -23.06 4.17 -0.77
N ALA A 97 -22.70 4.16 0.49
CA ALA A 97 -23.55 4.52 1.62
C ALA A 97 -22.98 5.74 2.34
N GLY A 98 -23.82 6.40 3.13
CA GLY A 98 -23.38 7.58 3.88
C GLY A 98 -24.38 8.04 4.91
N THR A 99 -24.04 9.12 5.63
CA THR A 99 -24.97 9.80 6.53
C THR A 99 -26.05 10.53 5.72
N LEU A 100 -27.19 10.79 6.35
CA LEU A 100 -28.34 11.45 5.72
C LEU A 100 -28.58 12.82 6.38
N ILE A 101 -27.54 13.65 6.46
CA ILE A 101 -27.67 15.03 6.89
C ILE A 101 -28.27 15.82 5.74
N GLY A 102 -29.34 16.56 5.99
CA GLY A 102 -29.94 17.44 4.99
C GLY A 102 -28.94 18.49 4.51
N VAL A 103 -28.78 18.57 3.20
CA VAL A 103 -27.88 19.52 2.53
C VAL A 103 -28.70 20.37 1.59
N ASP A 104 -28.35 21.66 1.50
CA ASP A 104 -28.96 22.56 0.52
C ASP A 104 -28.79 21.98 -0.89
N PRO A 105 -29.84 21.86 -1.70
CA PRO A 105 -29.73 21.41 -3.09
C PRO A 105 -28.72 22.20 -3.94
N ASP A 106 -28.53 23.47 -3.62
CA ASP A 106 -27.60 24.37 -4.31
C ASP A 106 -26.17 24.34 -3.72
N GLU A 107 -25.92 23.54 -2.66
CA GLU A 107 -24.59 23.40 -2.07
C GLU A 107 -23.58 22.88 -3.08
N PRO A 108 -22.46 23.56 -3.28
CA PRO A 108 -21.43 23.15 -4.24
C PRO A 108 -20.85 21.77 -3.90
N LYS A 109 -20.90 20.86 -4.85
CA LYS A 109 -20.28 19.53 -4.72
C LYS A 109 -18.75 19.64 -4.82
N VAL A 110 -18.06 18.92 -3.95
CA VAL A 110 -16.60 18.84 -3.87
C VAL A 110 -16.10 17.46 -4.28
N LEU A 111 -14.89 17.41 -4.86
CA LEU A 111 -14.25 16.15 -5.20
C LEU A 111 -13.61 15.56 -3.95
N ARG A 112 -14.03 14.36 -3.55
CA ARG A 112 -13.52 13.67 -2.36
C ARG A 112 -13.11 12.24 -2.71
N PHE A 113 -12.04 11.77 -2.09
CA PHE A 113 -11.65 10.37 -2.16
C PHE A 113 -12.47 9.57 -1.15
N ILE A 114 -13.40 8.76 -1.65
CA ILE A 114 -14.28 7.92 -0.84
C ILE A 114 -13.70 6.51 -0.83
N THR A 115 -13.51 5.97 0.36
CA THR A 115 -12.87 4.67 0.59
C THR A 115 -13.89 3.56 0.78
N LEU A 116 -13.43 2.31 0.74
CA LEU A 116 -14.16 1.19 1.32
C LEU A 116 -14.43 1.48 2.80
N GLY A 117 -15.62 1.10 3.27
CA GLY A 117 -15.99 1.13 4.67
C GLY A 117 -15.36 -0.04 5.44
N GLY A 118 -15.48 0.02 6.77
CA GLY A 118 -14.98 -1.01 7.68
C GLY A 118 -13.67 -0.64 8.37
N GLU A 119 -13.07 -1.63 9.02
CA GLU A 119 -11.81 -1.46 9.72
C GLU A 119 -10.63 -1.28 8.77
N PRO A 120 -9.55 -0.59 9.20
CA PRO A 120 -8.33 -0.46 8.42
C PRO A 120 -7.75 -1.81 8.01
N PHE A 121 -7.50 -2.01 6.72
CA PHE A 121 -6.90 -3.25 6.21
C PHE A 121 -5.39 -3.20 6.35
N LEU A 122 -4.88 -3.81 7.40
CA LEU A 122 -3.47 -3.80 7.79
C LEU A 122 -2.75 -5.07 7.36
N ILE A 123 -1.64 -4.91 6.66
CA ILE A 123 -0.74 -6.00 6.28
C ILE A 123 0.64 -5.81 6.94
N ARG A 124 1.42 -6.89 7.01
CA ARG A 124 2.80 -6.82 7.53
C ARG A 124 3.67 -5.99 6.59
N TYR A 125 4.53 -5.17 7.17
CA TYR A 125 5.61 -4.55 6.39
C TYR A 125 6.60 -5.61 5.94
N ASN A 126 6.93 -5.63 4.66
CA ASN A 126 7.95 -6.52 4.09
C ASN A 126 8.53 -5.88 2.82
N SER A 127 9.74 -5.33 2.92
CA SER A 127 10.41 -4.69 1.78
C SER A 127 10.97 -5.68 0.74
N ARG A 128 11.01 -6.97 1.06
CA ARG A 128 11.56 -8.01 0.17
C ARG A 128 10.58 -8.42 -0.93
N LEU A 129 9.28 -8.22 -0.70
CA LEU A 129 8.22 -8.59 -1.62
C LEU A 129 7.43 -7.36 -2.05
N PRO A 130 7.01 -7.29 -3.31
CA PRO A 130 6.07 -6.26 -3.73
C PRO A 130 4.70 -6.48 -3.08
N VAL A 131 4.04 -5.38 -2.69
CA VAL A 131 2.62 -5.39 -2.36
C VAL A 131 1.85 -5.19 -3.66
N VAL A 132 1.05 -6.18 -4.05
CA VAL A 132 0.32 -6.17 -5.33
C VAL A 132 -1.17 -6.20 -5.06
N VAL A 133 -1.87 -5.18 -5.56
CA VAL A 133 -3.30 -4.98 -5.34
C VAL A 133 -4.02 -4.90 -6.69
N TYR A 134 -5.07 -5.68 -6.85
CA TYR A 134 -5.93 -5.66 -8.02
C TYR A 134 -7.26 -5.01 -7.64
N VAL A 135 -7.68 -4.02 -8.42
CA VAL A 135 -8.90 -3.26 -8.17
C VAL A 135 -9.66 -3.02 -9.47
N PRO A 136 -10.97 -2.78 -9.44
CA PRO A 136 -11.73 -2.39 -10.62
C PRO A 136 -11.19 -1.12 -11.28
N GLU A 137 -11.35 -0.99 -12.58
CA GLU A 137 -11.03 0.24 -13.30
C GLU A 137 -11.72 1.47 -12.67
N GLY A 138 -10.98 2.56 -12.57
CA GLY A 138 -11.43 3.81 -11.93
C GLY A 138 -11.38 3.81 -10.40
N ALA A 139 -11.00 2.69 -9.77
CA ALA A 139 -10.60 2.71 -8.36
C ALA A 139 -9.13 3.13 -8.22
N GLU A 140 -8.83 3.75 -7.09
CA GLU A 140 -7.47 4.13 -6.69
C GLU A 140 -7.05 3.33 -5.46
N VAL A 141 -5.76 2.99 -5.39
CA VAL A 141 -5.13 2.37 -4.23
C VAL A 141 -4.18 3.37 -3.61
N ARG A 142 -4.37 3.66 -2.34
CA ARG A 142 -3.47 4.46 -1.51
C ARG A 142 -2.96 3.61 -0.37
N PHE A 143 -1.89 4.03 0.28
CA PHE A 143 -1.36 3.33 1.44
C PHE A 143 -0.90 4.30 2.52
N ARG A 144 -0.80 3.79 3.75
CA ARG A 144 -0.26 4.48 4.91
C ARG A 144 0.63 3.51 5.68
N ILE A 145 1.73 4.02 6.22
CA ILE A 145 2.60 3.23 7.10
C ILE A 145 2.24 3.53 8.54
N TRP A 146 1.96 2.47 9.28
CA TRP A 146 1.73 2.49 10.71
C TRP A 146 3.02 2.04 11.40
N ASN A 147 3.54 2.85 12.31
CA ASN A 147 4.73 2.53 13.09
C ASN A 147 4.37 2.43 14.56
N THR A 148 5.04 1.52 15.26
CA THR A 148 4.98 1.39 16.71
C THR A 148 6.39 1.41 17.28
N THR A 149 6.50 1.38 18.62
CA THR A 149 7.75 1.18 19.33
C THR A 149 7.84 -0.28 19.82
N SER A 150 9.03 -0.72 20.20
CA SER A 150 9.23 -2.02 20.85
C SER A 150 8.72 -2.05 22.30
N GLU A 151 8.36 -0.90 22.85
CA GLU A 151 7.87 -0.79 24.22
C GLU A 151 6.42 -1.29 24.35
N SER A 152 6.15 -2.02 25.42
CA SER A 152 4.81 -2.46 25.79
C SER A 152 4.49 -2.06 27.22
N SER A 153 3.20 -1.85 27.49
CA SER A 153 2.71 -1.54 28.84
C SER A 153 1.79 -2.66 29.35
N SER A 154 1.86 -2.96 30.63
CA SER A 154 0.99 -3.94 31.24
C SER A 154 -0.36 -3.32 31.59
N MET A 155 -1.42 -4.07 31.34
CA MET A 155 -2.79 -3.71 31.78
C MET A 155 -2.92 -3.96 33.27
N LYS A 156 -3.69 -3.10 33.96
CA LYS A 156 -4.07 -3.33 35.35
C LYS A 156 -5.17 -4.38 35.40
N LYS A 157 -5.17 -5.20 36.45
CA LYS A 157 -6.31 -6.07 36.75
C LYS A 157 -7.49 -5.22 37.18
N GLY A 158 -8.67 -5.50 36.64
CA GLY A 158 -9.94 -4.89 37.04
C GLY A 158 -10.52 -5.57 38.27
#